data_61411fbccea96ab7b4455b795ba1fab9
#
_entry.id   61411fbccea96ab7b4455b795ba1fab9
#
_cell.length_a   1.000
_cell.length_b   1.000
_cell.length_c   1.000
_cell.angle_alpha   90.00
_cell.angle_beta   90.00
_cell.angle_gamma   90.00
#
_symmetry.space_group_name_H-M   'P 1'
#
loop_
_entity.id
_entity.type
_entity.pdbx_description
1 polymer ?
#
loop_
_entity_poly.entity_id
_entity_poly.type
_entity_poly.pdbx_seq_one_letter_code
_entity_poly.pdbx_strand_id
1 'polypeptide(L)'
;MTSPLALKAHQAIKELMHEGESANTRSSYQSAMRYWAAWHVLRLSQPMQLPLSVACVLQFVIDHAQRQTALGLQSEMPDSVDEALVASGYKGKKGPPSHNTLVHRMAVLSKAHQVHALPNPCQDAAVKELMSRTRKAYARRGELPQKKEALTRDVLQELLDTCDDSLRGLRDRALLLFAWASGGRRRSEVAGADMRYLRAVSDSAFIYTLVHSKTNQSGTDAPENHKPVTGRAAVALKAWLNAAQITEGAIFRRIRKGGHVAEPLSPAAVRNIVKERCALAGVEGDFSAHSLRSGFVTEAGRQNVPLPDTMALTGHHSVNTVLGYYRADTALQNRAANLLDAEVPSKKQAAE
;
A
#
# COMPACT_ATOMS: atom_id res chain seq x y z
N MET A 1 28.95 32.69 -15.36
CA MET A 1 28.34 33.26 -14.12
C MET A 1 26.83 33.10 -14.22
N THR A 2 26.24 32.28 -13.38
CA THR A 2 24.77 32.08 -13.34
C THR A 2 24.13 33.33 -12.71
N SER A 3 23.17 33.94 -13.42
CA SER A 3 22.44 35.13 -12.93
C SER A 3 21.83 34.87 -11.55
N PRO A 4 21.81 35.84 -10.62
CA PRO A 4 21.13 35.74 -9.34
C PRO A 4 19.65 35.36 -9.47
N LEU A 5 19.02 35.77 -10.57
CA LEU A 5 17.62 35.41 -10.89
C LEU A 5 17.48 33.93 -11.24
N ALA A 6 18.46 33.36 -11.97
CA ALA A 6 18.50 31.94 -12.32
C ALA A 6 18.72 31.05 -11.07
N LEU A 7 19.52 31.51 -10.11
CA LEU A 7 19.73 30.80 -8.84
C LEU A 7 18.45 30.79 -7.98
N LYS A 8 17.75 31.94 -7.87
CA LYS A 8 16.48 32.01 -7.15
C LYS A 8 15.38 31.14 -7.80
N ALA A 9 15.28 31.19 -9.14
CA ALA A 9 14.34 30.34 -9.88
C ALA A 9 14.67 28.85 -9.67
N HIS A 10 15.94 28.46 -9.70
CA HIS A 10 16.34 27.07 -9.47
C HIS A 10 16.03 26.60 -8.05
N GLN A 11 16.22 27.45 -7.06
CA GLN A 11 15.87 27.15 -5.66
C GLN A 11 14.35 27.01 -5.49
N ALA A 12 13.55 27.93 -6.05
CA ALA A 12 12.09 27.87 -6.01
C ALA A 12 11.54 26.61 -6.70
N ILE A 13 12.13 26.20 -7.84
CA ILE A 13 11.77 24.94 -8.52
C ILE A 13 12.03 23.75 -7.60
N LYS A 14 13.20 23.68 -6.93
CA LYS A 14 13.51 22.60 -5.99
C LYS A 14 12.54 22.54 -4.82
N GLU A 15 12.17 23.69 -4.28
CA GLU A 15 11.22 23.79 -3.17
C GLU A 15 9.82 23.30 -3.58
N LEU A 16 9.31 23.72 -4.73
CA LEU A 16 8.03 23.26 -5.28
C LEU A 16 8.05 21.76 -5.57
N MET A 17 9.12 21.23 -6.17
CA MET A 17 9.25 19.79 -6.41
C MET A 17 9.30 19.01 -5.08
N HIS A 18 9.95 19.55 -4.06
CA HIS A 18 10.02 18.94 -2.74
C HIS A 18 8.66 18.98 -2.02
N GLU A 19 7.92 20.08 -2.14
CA GLU A 19 6.58 20.24 -1.58
C GLU A 19 5.57 19.29 -2.23
N GLY A 20 5.66 19.09 -3.55
CA GLY A 20 4.81 18.18 -4.31
C GLY A 20 5.06 16.68 -4.03
N GLU A 21 6.18 16.31 -3.39
CA GLU A 21 6.44 14.91 -3.04
C GLU A 21 5.85 14.52 -1.69
N SER A 22 5.23 13.32 -1.61
CA SER A 22 4.76 12.81 -0.33
C SER A 22 5.91 12.51 0.63
N ALA A 23 5.71 12.78 1.93
CA ALA A 23 6.70 12.47 2.98
C ALA A 23 7.13 10.99 2.97
N ASN A 24 6.20 10.07 2.68
CA ASN A 24 6.51 8.64 2.57
C ASN A 24 7.40 8.32 1.36
N THR A 25 7.20 8.98 0.22
CA THR A 25 8.04 8.82 -0.97
C THR A 25 9.44 9.29 -0.68
N ARG A 26 9.59 10.48 -0.09
CA ARG A 26 10.89 11.03 0.33
C ARG A 26 11.63 10.11 1.29
N SER A 27 10.96 9.68 2.36
CA SER A 27 11.55 8.76 3.35
C SER A 27 12.01 7.44 2.71
N SER A 28 11.19 6.88 1.82
CA SER A 28 11.50 5.65 1.10
C SER A 28 12.69 5.82 0.17
N TYR A 29 12.76 6.95 -0.55
CA TYR A 29 13.88 7.27 -1.45
C TYR A 29 15.17 7.50 -0.67
N GLN A 30 15.12 8.28 0.42
CA GLN A 30 16.26 8.50 1.30
C GLN A 30 16.79 7.18 1.88
N SER A 31 15.90 6.30 2.35
CA SER A 31 16.28 4.98 2.87
C SER A 31 16.98 4.13 1.81
N ALA A 32 16.43 4.09 0.60
CA ALA A 32 17.03 3.33 -0.50
C ALA A 32 18.41 3.91 -0.93
N MET A 33 18.54 5.23 -1.02
CA MET A 33 19.82 5.86 -1.37
C MET A 33 20.87 5.70 -0.28
N ARG A 34 20.50 5.79 1.01
CA ARG A 34 21.40 5.48 2.13
C ARG A 34 21.90 4.04 2.06
N TYR A 35 21.02 3.10 1.72
CA TYR A 35 21.39 1.71 1.53
C TYR A 35 22.39 1.54 0.38
N TRP A 36 22.16 2.19 -0.78
CA TRP A 36 23.08 2.18 -1.92
C TRP A 36 24.46 2.70 -1.53
N ALA A 37 24.52 3.85 -0.84
CA ALA A 37 25.76 4.46 -0.40
C ALA A 37 26.52 3.56 0.59
N ALA A 38 25.82 2.97 1.56
CA ALA A 38 26.41 2.06 2.54
C ALA A 38 26.97 0.79 1.88
N TRP A 39 26.16 0.15 1.00
CA TRP A 39 26.63 -1.01 0.24
C TRP A 39 27.86 -0.69 -0.61
N HIS A 40 27.85 0.44 -1.32
CA HIS A 40 28.94 0.86 -2.18
C HIS A 40 30.26 1.01 -1.39
N VAL A 41 30.20 1.67 -0.24
CA VAL A 41 31.39 1.83 0.63
C VAL A 41 31.85 0.48 1.17
N LEU A 42 30.94 -0.33 1.71
CA LEU A 42 31.28 -1.61 2.31
C LEU A 42 31.77 -2.65 1.29
N ARG A 43 31.24 -2.62 0.08
CA ARG A 43 31.52 -3.61 -0.98
C ARG A 43 32.70 -3.22 -1.84
N LEU A 44 32.86 -1.93 -2.15
CA LEU A 44 33.83 -1.42 -3.11
C LEU A 44 34.91 -0.53 -2.47
N SER A 45 34.84 -0.31 -1.16
CA SER A 45 35.77 0.51 -0.37
C SER A 45 35.92 1.97 -0.88
N GLN A 46 34.90 2.50 -1.53
CA GLN A 46 34.88 3.84 -2.11
C GLN A 46 33.53 4.53 -1.83
N PRO A 47 33.50 5.85 -1.62
CA PRO A 47 32.26 6.59 -1.50
C PRO A 47 31.48 6.55 -2.82
N MET A 48 30.15 6.43 -2.71
CA MET A 48 29.28 6.42 -3.88
C MET A 48 29.23 7.81 -4.53
N GLN A 49 29.49 7.88 -5.81
CA GLN A 49 29.36 9.08 -6.64
C GLN A 49 28.54 8.77 -7.88
N LEU A 50 27.63 9.69 -8.27
CA LEU A 50 26.87 9.58 -9.50
C LEU A 50 27.60 10.27 -10.66
N PRO A 51 27.52 9.76 -11.91
CA PRO A 51 26.79 8.55 -12.30
C PRO A 51 27.53 7.27 -11.90
N LEU A 52 26.78 6.23 -11.54
CA LEU A 52 27.33 4.89 -11.36
C LEU A 52 27.58 4.23 -12.71
N SER A 53 28.57 3.33 -12.76
CA SER A 53 28.82 2.50 -13.94
C SER A 53 27.81 1.35 -14.06
N VAL A 54 27.57 0.86 -15.27
CA VAL A 54 26.75 -0.33 -15.53
C VAL A 54 27.29 -1.54 -14.75
N ALA A 55 28.61 -1.72 -14.70
CA ALA A 55 29.26 -2.81 -13.96
C ALA A 55 28.93 -2.77 -12.45
N CYS A 56 28.94 -1.58 -11.84
CA CYS A 56 28.55 -1.40 -10.44
C CYS A 56 27.09 -1.80 -10.19
N VAL A 57 26.20 -1.44 -11.09
CA VAL A 57 24.76 -1.78 -10.97
C VAL A 57 24.52 -3.29 -11.16
N LEU A 58 25.21 -3.92 -12.11
CA LEU A 58 25.18 -5.38 -12.28
C LEU A 58 25.70 -6.09 -11.02
N GLN A 59 26.83 -5.61 -10.44
CA GLN A 59 27.34 -6.15 -9.17
C GLN A 59 26.32 -6.02 -8.05
N PHE A 60 25.65 -4.88 -7.93
CA PHE A 60 24.58 -4.70 -6.94
C PHE A 60 23.46 -5.74 -7.12
N VAL A 61 23.02 -5.99 -8.35
CA VAL A 61 21.97 -6.97 -8.61
C VAL A 61 22.38 -8.38 -8.19
N ILE A 62 23.60 -8.83 -8.55
CA ILE A 62 24.05 -10.18 -8.20
C ILE A 62 24.38 -10.37 -6.71
N ASP A 63 24.77 -9.31 -6.02
CA ASP A 63 24.95 -9.32 -4.57
C ASP A 63 23.59 -9.50 -3.84
N HIS A 64 22.50 -8.97 -4.42
CA HIS A 64 21.17 -8.94 -3.79
C HIS A 64 20.18 -9.97 -4.34
N ALA A 65 20.47 -10.56 -5.49
CA ALA A 65 19.61 -11.58 -6.10
C ALA A 65 20.15 -12.98 -5.82
N GLN A 66 19.26 -13.90 -5.43
CA GLN A 66 19.61 -15.31 -5.32
C GLN A 66 19.53 -16.01 -6.67
N ARG A 67 20.49 -16.89 -6.92
CA ARG A 67 20.50 -17.82 -8.05
C ARG A 67 20.66 -19.26 -7.56
N GLN A 68 20.16 -20.20 -8.33
CA GLN A 68 20.38 -21.62 -8.08
C GLN A 68 21.80 -21.98 -8.53
N THR A 69 22.57 -22.57 -7.62
CA THR A 69 23.90 -23.13 -7.86
C THR A 69 23.92 -24.61 -7.49
N ALA A 70 25.03 -25.29 -7.74
CA ALA A 70 25.24 -26.67 -7.29
C ALA A 70 25.17 -26.81 -5.74
N LEU A 71 25.45 -25.71 -5.01
CA LEU A 71 25.42 -25.66 -3.54
C LEU A 71 24.08 -25.09 -2.99
N GLY A 72 23.05 -24.96 -3.84
CA GLY A 72 21.77 -24.39 -3.47
C GLY A 72 21.61 -22.92 -3.86
N LEU A 73 20.71 -22.20 -3.18
CA LEU A 73 20.42 -20.80 -3.44
C LEU A 73 21.52 -19.90 -2.84
N GLN A 74 22.21 -19.16 -3.69
CA GLN A 74 23.29 -18.26 -3.30
C GLN A 74 23.18 -16.88 -3.93
N SER A 75 23.74 -15.87 -3.27
CA SER A 75 23.98 -14.53 -3.79
C SER A 75 25.48 -14.22 -3.71
N GLU A 76 25.95 -13.17 -4.38
CA GLU A 76 27.37 -12.77 -4.32
C GLU A 76 27.66 -11.78 -3.18
N MET A 77 26.67 -11.51 -2.31
CA MET A 77 26.87 -10.63 -1.16
C MET A 77 27.83 -11.28 -0.16
N PRO A 78 28.99 -10.67 0.14
CA PRO A 78 29.88 -11.17 1.19
C PRO A 78 29.18 -11.09 2.56
N ASP A 79 29.36 -12.12 3.39
CA ASP A 79 28.75 -12.16 4.72
C ASP A 79 29.16 -10.98 5.59
N SER A 80 30.42 -10.58 5.53
CA SER A 80 30.93 -9.40 6.26
C SER A 80 30.23 -8.09 5.87
N VAL A 81 29.92 -7.92 4.59
CA VAL A 81 29.17 -6.75 4.08
C VAL A 81 27.72 -6.81 4.55
N ASP A 82 27.10 -7.99 4.45
CA ASP A 82 25.72 -8.18 4.89
C ASP A 82 25.55 -7.94 6.40
N GLU A 83 26.46 -8.44 7.20
CA GLU A 83 26.53 -8.21 8.65
C GLU A 83 26.71 -6.73 8.99
N ALA A 84 27.62 -6.06 8.32
CA ALA A 84 27.86 -4.63 8.53
C ALA A 84 26.63 -3.77 8.17
N LEU A 85 25.92 -4.11 7.09
CA LEU A 85 24.67 -3.45 6.70
C LEU A 85 23.56 -3.63 7.75
N VAL A 86 23.47 -4.81 8.38
CA VAL A 86 22.52 -5.07 9.46
C VAL A 86 22.94 -4.33 10.74
N ALA A 87 24.18 -4.45 11.15
CA ALA A 87 24.69 -3.82 12.36
C ALA A 87 24.57 -2.29 12.33
N SER A 88 24.75 -1.69 11.14
CA SER A 88 24.59 -0.24 10.94
C SER A 88 23.13 0.20 10.71
N GLY A 89 22.16 -0.68 10.80
CA GLY A 89 20.72 -0.37 10.67
C GLY A 89 20.23 -0.05 9.26
N TYR A 90 21.05 -0.27 8.22
CA TYR A 90 20.61 -0.13 6.82
C TYR A 90 19.74 -1.29 6.34
N LYS A 91 19.79 -2.42 7.03
CA LYS A 91 19.07 -3.65 6.72
C LYS A 91 18.53 -4.29 8.00
N GLY A 92 17.29 -4.79 7.98
CA GLY A 92 16.64 -5.33 9.17
C GLY A 92 17.04 -6.76 9.53
N LYS A 93 17.55 -7.55 8.59
CA LYS A 93 17.99 -8.94 8.78
C LYS A 93 18.98 -9.36 7.71
N LYS A 94 19.81 -10.37 8.01
CA LYS A 94 20.71 -11.00 7.02
C LYS A 94 19.94 -11.69 5.89
N GLY A 95 20.65 -11.91 4.79
CA GLY A 95 20.17 -12.61 3.60
C GLY A 95 19.60 -11.66 2.53
N PRO A 96 19.35 -12.14 1.32
CA PRO A 96 18.90 -11.33 0.20
C PRO A 96 17.52 -10.71 0.46
N PRO A 97 17.30 -9.49 -0.04
CA PRO A 97 16.00 -8.85 0.04
C PRO A 97 14.99 -9.54 -0.90
N SER A 98 13.70 -9.29 -0.70
CA SER A 98 12.70 -9.70 -1.69
C SER A 98 12.96 -9.06 -3.05
N HIS A 99 12.53 -9.72 -4.14
CA HIS A 99 12.63 -9.18 -5.49
C HIS A 99 12.01 -7.78 -5.59
N ASN A 100 10.88 -7.52 -4.93
CA ASN A 100 10.24 -6.20 -4.93
C ASN A 100 11.10 -5.12 -4.28
N THR A 101 11.85 -5.47 -3.23
CA THR A 101 12.80 -4.55 -2.58
C THR A 101 13.97 -4.22 -3.53
N LEU A 102 14.48 -5.22 -4.24
CA LEU A 102 15.52 -5.01 -5.24
C LEU A 102 15.02 -4.09 -6.37
N VAL A 103 13.85 -4.38 -6.94
CA VAL A 103 13.21 -3.52 -7.97
C VAL A 103 13.03 -2.09 -7.48
N HIS A 104 12.57 -1.91 -6.24
CA HIS A 104 12.40 -0.58 -5.65
C HIS A 104 13.75 0.17 -5.55
N ARG A 105 14.80 -0.48 -5.05
CA ARG A 105 16.14 0.13 -4.97
C ARG A 105 16.68 0.52 -6.34
N MET A 106 16.46 -0.30 -7.36
CA MET A 106 16.83 0.01 -8.74
C MET A 106 16.04 1.20 -9.29
N ALA A 107 14.74 1.27 -9.04
CA ALA A 107 13.90 2.39 -9.45
C ALA A 107 14.32 3.71 -8.80
N VAL A 108 14.68 3.69 -7.51
CA VAL A 108 15.18 4.88 -6.79
C VAL A 108 16.51 5.34 -7.34
N LEU A 109 17.45 4.43 -7.61
CA LEU A 109 18.73 4.78 -8.26
C LEU A 109 18.51 5.39 -9.65
N SER A 110 17.64 4.78 -10.46
CA SER A 110 17.26 5.31 -11.78
C SER A 110 16.70 6.73 -11.68
N LYS A 111 15.83 6.97 -10.70
CA LYS A 111 15.27 8.32 -10.45
C LYS A 111 16.34 9.31 -10.02
N ALA A 112 17.31 8.91 -9.20
CA ALA A 112 18.41 9.77 -8.79
C ALA A 112 19.24 10.24 -10.01
N HIS A 113 19.57 9.35 -10.94
CA HIS A 113 20.27 9.73 -12.18
C HIS A 113 19.43 10.69 -13.04
N GLN A 114 18.12 10.42 -13.17
CA GLN A 114 17.21 11.29 -13.93
C GLN A 114 17.14 12.71 -13.35
N VAL A 115 16.97 12.83 -12.03
CA VAL A 115 16.87 14.13 -11.35
C VAL A 115 18.13 14.97 -11.52
N HIS A 116 19.29 14.31 -11.57
CA HIS A 116 20.58 14.97 -11.78
C HIS A 116 20.96 15.10 -13.26
N ALA A 117 20.08 14.71 -14.20
CA ALA A 117 20.34 14.70 -15.64
C ALA A 117 21.64 13.95 -16.02
N LEU A 118 21.94 12.86 -15.33
CA LEU A 118 23.12 12.03 -15.53
C LEU A 118 22.80 10.79 -16.38
N PRO A 119 23.82 10.23 -17.10
CA PRO A 119 23.68 8.93 -17.75
C PRO A 119 23.13 7.88 -16.77
N ASN A 120 22.07 7.17 -17.15
CA ASN A 120 21.35 6.28 -16.26
C ASN A 120 21.69 4.81 -16.54
N PRO A 121 22.53 4.16 -15.73
CA PRO A 121 22.95 2.78 -15.94
C PRO A 121 21.80 1.77 -15.80
N CYS A 122 20.72 2.11 -15.09
CA CYS A 122 19.56 1.26 -14.99
C CYS A 122 18.77 1.14 -16.30
N GLN A 123 19.04 1.99 -17.30
CA GLN A 123 18.46 1.91 -18.64
C GLN A 123 19.26 1.03 -19.60
N ASP A 124 20.45 0.60 -19.19
CA ASP A 124 21.30 -0.30 -19.98
C ASP A 124 20.59 -1.64 -20.26
N ALA A 125 20.82 -2.17 -21.47
CA ALA A 125 20.17 -3.40 -21.93
C ALA A 125 20.54 -4.61 -21.05
N ALA A 126 21.80 -4.72 -20.61
CA ALA A 126 22.25 -5.82 -19.77
C ALA A 126 21.60 -5.78 -18.39
N VAL A 127 21.44 -4.59 -17.79
CA VAL A 127 20.76 -4.41 -16.50
C VAL A 127 19.28 -4.77 -16.61
N LYS A 128 18.59 -4.30 -17.64
CA LYS A 128 17.18 -4.64 -17.89
C LYS A 128 16.96 -6.13 -18.08
N GLU A 129 17.83 -6.75 -18.89
CA GLU A 129 17.75 -8.19 -19.14
C GLU A 129 18.02 -9.00 -17.87
N LEU A 130 19.05 -8.65 -17.09
CA LEU A 130 19.34 -9.30 -15.81
C LEU A 130 18.16 -9.22 -14.85
N MET A 131 17.56 -8.04 -14.68
CA MET A 131 16.39 -7.85 -13.82
C MET A 131 15.17 -8.64 -14.32
N SER A 132 14.93 -8.68 -15.63
CA SER A 132 13.85 -9.47 -16.24
C SER A 132 14.04 -10.97 -15.99
N ARG A 133 15.24 -11.48 -16.20
CA ARG A 133 15.56 -12.90 -15.95
C ARG A 133 15.54 -13.25 -14.47
N THR A 134 16.01 -12.37 -13.60
CA THR A 134 15.90 -12.54 -12.14
C THR A 134 14.42 -12.70 -11.73
N ARG A 135 13.53 -11.85 -12.23
CA ARG A 135 12.08 -11.96 -11.97
C ARG A 135 11.52 -13.32 -12.41
N LYS A 136 11.88 -13.78 -13.61
CA LYS A 136 11.44 -15.09 -14.14
C LYS A 136 11.99 -16.25 -13.30
N ALA A 137 13.25 -16.17 -12.85
CA ALA A 137 13.86 -17.18 -12.00
C ALA A 137 13.15 -17.29 -10.63
N TYR A 138 12.87 -16.15 -10.00
CA TYR A 138 12.11 -16.11 -8.73
C TYR A 138 10.69 -16.67 -8.90
N ALA A 139 9.99 -16.31 -9.98
CA ALA A 139 8.67 -16.86 -10.27
C ALA A 139 8.68 -18.39 -10.46
N ARG A 140 9.68 -18.93 -11.18
CA ARG A 140 9.82 -20.39 -11.38
C ARG A 140 10.10 -21.14 -10.07
N ARG A 141 10.72 -20.51 -9.08
CA ARG A 141 10.98 -21.07 -7.76
C ARG A 141 9.77 -20.92 -6.80
N GLY A 142 8.67 -20.34 -7.26
CA GLY A 142 7.50 -20.10 -6.41
C GLY A 142 7.65 -18.93 -5.43
N GLU A 143 8.68 -18.11 -5.58
CA GLU A 143 8.91 -16.91 -4.76
C GLU A 143 8.00 -15.76 -5.21
N LEU A 144 6.70 -15.98 -5.12
CA LEU A 144 5.69 -14.98 -5.44
C LEU A 144 5.52 -13.99 -4.28
N PRO A 145 5.20 -12.72 -4.58
CA PRO A 145 4.83 -11.78 -3.54
C PRO A 145 3.66 -12.31 -2.72
N GLN A 146 3.86 -12.48 -1.42
CA GLN A 146 2.77 -12.88 -0.53
C GLN A 146 1.78 -11.71 -0.41
N LYS A 147 0.53 -11.96 -0.82
CA LYS A 147 -0.56 -11.02 -0.61
C LYS A 147 -1.05 -11.15 0.82
N LYS A 148 -1.39 -10.02 1.45
CA LYS A 148 -2.11 -10.03 2.72
C LYS A 148 -3.49 -10.64 2.50
N GLU A 149 -3.97 -11.37 3.49
CA GLU A 149 -5.31 -11.94 3.45
C GLU A 149 -6.38 -10.85 3.41
N ALA A 150 -7.50 -11.18 2.76
CA ALA A 150 -8.61 -10.26 2.61
C ALA A 150 -9.44 -10.24 3.91
N LEU A 151 -9.67 -9.06 4.46
CA LEU A 151 -10.54 -8.88 5.61
C LEU A 151 -11.97 -8.73 5.09
N THR A 152 -12.61 -9.88 4.82
CA THR A 152 -13.97 -9.97 4.28
C THR A 152 -15.02 -9.57 5.32
N ARG A 153 -16.30 -9.57 4.95
CA ARG A 153 -17.41 -9.18 5.82
C ARG A 153 -17.46 -9.99 7.12
N ASP A 154 -17.26 -11.32 7.03
CA ASP A 154 -17.35 -12.20 8.19
C ASP A 154 -16.19 -11.95 9.15
N VAL A 155 -14.95 -11.89 8.64
CA VAL A 155 -13.76 -11.55 9.42
C VAL A 155 -13.91 -10.15 10.03
N LEU A 156 -14.46 -9.17 9.28
CA LEU A 156 -14.72 -7.83 9.82
C LEU A 156 -15.69 -7.90 10.99
N GLN A 157 -16.74 -8.72 10.91
CA GLN A 157 -17.70 -8.88 12.00
C GLN A 157 -17.03 -9.42 13.26
N GLU A 158 -16.18 -10.43 13.16
CA GLU A 158 -15.40 -10.96 14.28
C GLU A 158 -14.54 -9.87 14.95
N LEU A 159 -13.91 -9.00 14.15
CA LEU A 159 -13.16 -7.86 14.70
C LEU A 159 -14.06 -6.87 15.43
N LEU A 160 -15.25 -6.57 14.87
CA LEU A 160 -16.21 -5.64 15.45
C LEU A 160 -16.77 -6.16 16.78
N ASP A 161 -16.94 -7.46 16.92
CA ASP A 161 -17.43 -8.10 18.14
C ASP A 161 -16.43 -8.00 19.30
N THR A 162 -15.15 -7.76 19.01
CA THR A 162 -14.15 -7.43 20.03
C THR A 162 -14.22 -5.98 20.53
N CYS A 163 -14.99 -5.11 19.87
CA CYS A 163 -15.09 -3.70 20.21
C CYS A 163 -16.15 -3.50 21.30
N ASP A 164 -15.74 -3.17 22.50
CA ASP A 164 -16.61 -2.81 23.63
C ASP A 164 -17.16 -1.36 23.51
N ASP A 165 -17.89 -0.90 24.52
CA ASP A 165 -18.47 0.45 24.54
C ASP A 165 -17.53 1.49 25.23
N SER A 166 -16.30 1.11 25.53
CA SER A 166 -15.24 2.06 25.92
C SER A 166 -14.95 3.04 24.78
N LEU A 167 -14.38 4.21 25.09
CA LEU A 167 -13.93 5.15 24.05
C LEU A 167 -13.01 4.47 23.02
N ARG A 168 -12.18 3.52 23.46
CA ARG A 168 -11.28 2.76 22.58
C ARG A 168 -12.06 1.83 21.67
N GLY A 169 -13.04 1.09 22.20
CA GLY A 169 -13.90 0.21 21.41
C GLY A 169 -14.75 0.99 20.41
N LEU A 170 -15.38 2.11 20.85
CA LEU A 170 -16.13 2.99 19.97
C LEU A 170 -15.30 3.55 18.83
N ARG A 171 -14.06 4.03 19.14
CA ARG A 171 -13.13 4.50 18.11
C ARG A 171 -12.77 3.40 17.11
N ASP A 172 -12.41 2.23 17.59
CA ASP A 172 -11.95 1.13 16.75
C ASP A 172 -13.07 0.60 15.85
N ARG A 173 -14.27 0.44 16.40
CA ARG A 173 -15.49 0.09 15.66
C ARG A 173 -15.77 1.09 14.55
N ALA A 174 -15.77 2.39 14.88
CA ALA A 174 -15.97 3.45 13.90
C ALA A 174 -14.89 3.47 12.82
N LEU A 175 -13.62 3.30 13.20
CA LEU A 175 -12.48 3.27 12.29
C LEU A 175 -12.57 2.11 11.29
N LEU A 176 -12.84 0.90 11.78
CA LEU A 176 -12.95 -0.30 10.94
C LEU A 176 -14.11 -0.17 9.95
N LEU A 177 -15.28 0.24 10.43
CA LEU A 177 -16.46 0.43 9.59
C LEU A 177 -16.30 1.57 8.60
N PHE A 178 -15.76 2.71 9.01
CA PHE A 178 -15.45 3.83 8.11
C PHE A 178 -14.47 3.41 7.01
N ALA A 179 -13.37 2.76 7.40
CA ALA A 179 -12.36 2.33 6.45
C ALA A 179 -12.91 1.34 5.43
N TRP A 180 -13.75 0.39 5.88
CA TRP A 180 -14.31 -0.64 5.03
C TRP A 180 -15.45 -0.11 4.14
N ALA A 181 -16.46 0.53 4.73
CA ALA A 181 -17.67 0.99 4.04
C ALA A 181 -17.37 2.08 2.97
N SER A 182 -16.39 2.91 3.20
CA SER A 182 -15.98 3.93 2.22
C SER A 182 -15.10 3.38 1.06
N GLY A 183 -15.04 2.04 0.87
CA GLY A 183 -14.34 1.39 -0.22
C GLY A 183 -12.94 0.89 0.15
N GLY A 184 -12.71 0.49 1.39
CA GLY A 184 -11.42 -0.04 1.85
C GLY A 184 -10.33 1.01 1.86
N ARG A 185 -10.45 2.03 2.73
CA ARG A 185 -9.51 3.15 2.81
C ARG A 185 -8.11 2.73 3.21
N ARG A 186 -7.11 3.38 2.61
CA ARG A 186 -5.71 3.19 3.01
C ARG A 186 -5.49 3.75 4.42
N ARG A 187 -4.57 3.14 5.17
CA ARG A 187 -4.23 3.59 6.55
C ARG A 187 -3.90 5.08 6.66
N SER A 188 -3.27 5.65 5.62
CA SER A 188 -2.97 7.09 5.58
C SER A 188 -4.22 7.94 5.35
N GLU A 189 -5.18 7.46 4.55
CA GLU A 189 -6.45 8.11 4.30
C GLU A 189 -7.33 8.10 5.56
N VAL A 190 -7.32 6.99 6.30
CA VAL A 190 -8.02 6.89 7.60
C VAL A 190 -7.38 7.79 8.66
N ALA A 191 -6.04 7.76 8.78
CA ALA A 191 -5.33 8.59 9.73
C ALA A 191 -5.46 10.10 9.44
N GLY A 192 -5.56 10.46 8.16
CA GLY A 192 -5.75 11.84 7.70
C GLY A 192 -7.22 12.27 7.59
N ALA A 193 -8.17 11.44 8.04
CA ALA A 193 -9.57 11.79 7.98
C ALA A 193 -9.88 12.97 8.91
N ASP A 194 -10.55 14.00 8.38
CA ASP A 194 -10.77 15.28 9.05
C ASP A 194 -12.24 15.72 8.92
N MET A 195 -12.77 16.32 9.97
CA MET A 195 -14.15 16.80 10.07
C MET A 195 -14.51 17.82 8.98
N ARG A 196 -13.55 18.62 8.51
CA ARG A 196 -13.75 19.58 7.41
C ARG A 196 -14.28 18.93 6.12
N TYR A 197 -14.00 17.66 5.93
CA TYR A 197 -14.38 16.90 4.74
C TYR A 197 -15.51 15.90 5.00
N LEU A 198 -16.08 15.91 6.21
CA LEU A 198 -17.20 15.06 6.59
C LEU A 198 -18.49 15.89 6.63
N ARG A 199 -19.41 15.59 5.73
CA ARG A 199 -20.71 16.24 5.67
C ARG A 199 -21.81 15.27 6.08
N ALA A 200 -22.61 15.63 7.07
CA ALA A 200 -23.82 14.90 7.41
C ALA A 200 -24.87 15.12 6.32
N VAL A 201 -25.51 14.04 5.87
CA VAL A 201 -26.62 14.04 4.91
C VAL A 201 -27.92 13.76 5.63
N SER A 202 -27.89 12.82 6.58
CA SER A 202 -28.99 12.47 7.47
C SER A 202 -28.45 11.93 8.79
N ASP A 203 -29.31 11.53 9.69
CA ASP A 203 -28.93 10.89 10.97
C ASP A 203 -28.14 9.58 10.80
N SER A 204 -28.30 8.91 9.66
CA SER A 204 -27.67 7.62 9.35
C SER A 204 -26.80 7.64 8.09
N ALA A 205 -26.44 8.83 7.60
CA ALA A 205 -25.62 8.95 6.39
C ALA A 205 -24.71 10.17 6.44
N PHE A 206 -23.44 9.94 6.10
CA PHE A 206 -22.42 10.98 5.86
C PHE A 206 -21.83 10.81 4.47
N ILE A 207 -21.31 11.90 3.92
CA ILE A 207 -20.42 11.90 2.76
C ILE A 207 -19.05 12.41 3.24
N TYR A 208 -18.04 11.60 3.04
CA TYR A 208 -16.65 11.99 3.28
C TYR A 208 -15.96 12.31 1.95
N THR A 209 -15.46 13.54 1.79
CA THR A 209 -14.71 13.95 0.59
C THR A 209 -13.24 13.63 0.76
N LEU A 210 -12.70 12.77 -0.11
CA LEU A 210 -11.31 12.33 -0.09
C LEU A 210 -10.43 13.33 -0.87
N VAL A 211 -10.03 14.42 -0.23
CA VAL A 211 -9.29 15.52 -0.87
C VAL A 211 -7.87 15.09 -1.26
N HIS A 212 -7.19 14.34 -0.38
CA HIS A 212 -5.82 13.88 -0.63
C HIS A 212 -5.73 12.37 -0.54
N SER A 213 -5.41 11.72 -1.65
CA SER A 213 -5.15 10.30 -1.71
C SER A 213 -3.96 10.00 -2.63
N LYS A 214 -3.48 8.75 -2.63
CA LYS A 214 -2.43 8.32 -3.58
C LYS A 214 -2.86 8.50 -5.04
N THR A 215 -4.16 8.52 -5.31
CA THR A 215 -4.75 8.64 -6.66
C THR A 215 -5.32 10.04 -6.93
N ASN A 216 -5.50 10.89 -5.91
CA ASN A 216 -5.87 12.28 -6.02
C ASN A 216 -4.82 13.14 -5.29
N GLN A 217 -3.65 13.30 -5.89
CA GLN A 217 -2.57 14.13 -5.34
C GLN A 217 -2.76 15.61 -5.68
N SER A 218 -3.54 15.91 -6.73
CA SER A 218 -3.87 17.27 -7.16
C SER A 218 -4.99 17.91 -6.32
N GLY A 219 -5.65 17.15 -5.45
CA GLY A 219 -6.72 17.69 -4.59
C GLY A 219 -7.99 18.06 -5.35
N THR A 220 -8.19 17.54 -6.57
CA THR A 220 -9.38 17.83 -7.38
C THR A 220 -10.65 17.34 -6.67
N ASP A 221 -11.65 18.20 -6.59
CA ASP A 221 -12.98 17.83 -6.14
C ASP A 221 -13.74 17.22 -7.33
N ALA A 222 -13.79 15.88 -7.33
CA ALA A 222 -14.50 15.11 -8.34
C ALA A 222 -15.49 14.15 -7.64
N PRO A 223 -16.63 13.83 -8.28
CA PRO A 223 -17.67 12.99 -7.69
C PRO A 223 -17.15 11.66 -7.15
N GLU A 224 -16.15 11.07 -7.79
CA GLU A 224 -15.48 9.83 -7.36
C GLU A 224 -14.71 9.98 -6.04
N ASN A 225 -14.46 11.20 -5.58
CA ASN A 225 -13.81 11.47 -4.28
C ASN A 225 -14.83 11.52 -3.14
N HIS A 226 -16.12 11.60 -3.42
CA HIS A 226 -17.20 11.57 -2.44
C HIS A 226 -17.48 10.12 -2.01
N LYS A 227 -17.15 9.80 -0.77
CA LYS A 227 -17.28 8.46 -0.22
C LYS A 227 -18.46 8.40 0.74
N PRO A 228 -19.53 7.67 0.41
CA PRO A 228 -20.65 7.49 1.31
C PRO A 228 -20.23 6.66 2.53
N VAL A 229 -20.68 7.08 3.71
CA VAL A 229 -20.58 6.35 4.96
C VAL A 229 -22.02 6.23 5.48
N THR A 230 -22.63 5.05 5.33
CA THR A 230 -24.06 4.84 5.57
C THR A 230 -24.31 3.66 6.52
N GLY A 231 -25.54 3.53 7.01
CA GLY A 231 -25.96 2.41 7.83
C GLY A 231 -25.12 2.25 9.10
N ARG A 232 -24.67 1.02 9.38
CA ARG A 232 -23.88 0.68 10.58
C ARG A 232 -22.59 1.53 10.71
N ALA A 233 -21.97 1.88 9.58
CA ALA A 233 -20.76 2.70 9.58
C ALA A 233 -21.05 4.14 10.02
N ALA A 234 -22.17 4.72 9.58
CA ALA A 234 -22.60 6.05 10.01
C ALA A 234 -22.97 6.07 11.49
N VAL A 235 -23.70 5.07 11.96
CA VAL A 235 -24.10 4.94 13.37
C VAL A 235 -22.85 4.85 14.26
N ALA A 236 -21.89 4.01 13.92
CA ALA A 236 -20.66 3.86 14.69
C ALA A 236 -19.81 5.13 14.66
N LEU A 237 -19.72 5.79 13.50
CA LEU A 237 -19.00 7.07 13.37
C LEU A 237 -19.64 8.15 14.25
N LYS A 238 -20.96 8.30 14.21
CA LYS A 238 -21.70 9.25 15.05
C LYS A 238 -21.50 8.97 16.54
N ALA A 239 -21.58 7.69 16.95
CA ALA A 239 -21.34 7.28 18.34
C ALA A 239 -19.93 7.67 18.81
N TRP A 240 -18.92 7.40 18.00
CA TRP A 240 -17.53 7.80 18.29
C TRP A 240 -17.37 9.31 18.40
N LEU A 241 -17.84 10.08 17.41
CA LEU A 241 -17.73 11.53 17.39
C LEU A 241 -18.38 12.17 18.64
N ASN A 242 -19.57 11.68 19.00
CA ASN A 242 -20.31 12.15 20.17
C ASN A 242 -19.56 11.80 21.47
N ALA A 243 -19.15 10.55 21.66
CA ALA A 243 -18.48 10.09 22.87
C ALA A 243 -17.12 10.78 23.08
N ALA A 244 -16.41 11.08 21.99
CA ALA A 244 -15.12 11.77 22.00
C ALA A 244 -15.23 13.29 21.91
N GLN A 245 -16.44 13.84 21.77
CA GLN A 245 -16.73 15.28 21.61
C GLN A 245 -15.92 15.91 20.46
N ILE A 246 -15.82 15.22 19.34
CA ILE A 246 -15.08 15.68 18.15
C ILE A 246 -16.04 16.46 17.26
N THR A 247 -15.81 17.76 17.15
CA THR A 247 -16.54 18.71 16.30
C THR A 247 -15.69 19.28 15.17
N GLU A 248 -14.37 19.20 15.29
CA GLU A 248 -13.42 19.73 14.31
C GLU A 248 -12.12 18.94 14.27
N GLY A 249 -11.35 19.14 13.20
CA GLY A 249 -10.04 18.52 13.01
C GLY A 249 -10.11 17.01 12.75
N ALA A 250 -9.09 16.28 13.18
CA ALA A 250 -8.97 14.86 12.88
C ALA A 250 -10.11 14.03 13.47
N ILE A 251 -10.71 13.16 12.64
CA ILE A 251 -11.81 12.27 13.05
C ILE A 251 -11.31 11.19 14.00
N PHE A 252 -10.17 10.55 13.68
CA PHE A 252 -9.65 9.44 14.48
C PHE A 252 -8.44 9.89 15.29
N ARG A 253 -8.60 9.82 16.61
CA ARG A 253 -7.62 10.32 17.58
C ARG A 253 -7.11 9.21 18.49
N ARG A 254 -5.93 9.43 19.04
CA ARG A 254 -5.33 8.56 20.05
C ARG A 254 -6.12 8.68 21.36
N ILE A 255 -6.23 7.55 22.07
CA ILE A 255 -6.76 7.51 23.42
C ILE A 255 -5.59 7.14 24.35
N ARG A 256 -5.29 8.01 25.31
CA ARG A 256 -4.26 7.79 26.32
C ARG A 256 -4.81 6.98 27.49
N LYS A 257 -3.92 6.48 28.33
CA LYS A 257 -4.27 5.82 29.59
C LYS A 257 -5.19 6.75 30.40
N GLY A 258 -6.28 6.21 30.93
CA GLY A 258 -7.32 7.01 31.61
C GLY A 258 -8.45 7.51 30.70
N GLY A 259 -8.49 7.13 29.40
CA GLY A 259 -9.62 7.46 28.50
C GLY A 259 -9.55 8.87 27.89
N HIS A 260 -8.41 9.54 27.94
CA HIS A 260 -8.28 10.89 27.38
C HIS A 260 -8.06 10.87 25.87
N VAL A 261 -8.94 11.56 25.13
CA VAL A 261 -8.79 11.81 23.69
C VAL A 261 -7.63 12.78 23.46
N ALA A 262 -6.72 12.42 22.57
CA ALA A 262 -5.47 13.17 22.37
C ALA A 262 -5.23 13.46 20.87
N GLU A 263 -3.97 13.48 20.44
CA GLU A 263 -3.52 13.80 19.09
C GLU A 263 -4.09 12.86 18.00
N PRO A 264 -4.10 13.30 16.73
CA PRO A 264 -4.50 12.46 15.60
C PRO A 264 -3.77 11.11 15.55
N LEU A 265 -4.43 10.07 15.04
CA LEU A 265 -3.78 8.78 14.80
C LEU A 265 -2.73 8.90 13.67
N SER A 266 -1.60 8.24 13.86
CA SER A 266 -0.65 8.02 12.78
C SER A 266 -1.10 6.84 11.88
N PRO A 267 -0.65 6.76 10.61
CA PRO A 267 -0.90 5.60 9.77
C PRO A 267 -0.38 4.28 10.37
N ALA A 268 0.67 4.33 11.20
CA ALA A 268 1.18 3.17 11.91
C ALA A 268 0.21 2.74 13.03
N ALA A 269 -0.41 3.69 13.74
CA ALA A 269 -1.42 3.38 14.75
C ALA A 269 -2.66 2.71 14.15
N VAL A 270 -3.14 3.19 12.98
CA VAL A 270 -4.25 2.53 12.26
C VAL A 270 -3.92 1.07 11.93
N ARG A 271 -2.70 0.80 11.43
CA ARG A 271 -2.26 -0.58 11.19
C ARG A 271 -2.25 -1.43 12.47
N ASN A 272 -1.76 -0.86 13.56
CA ASN A 272 -1.66 -1.58 14.83
C ASN A 272 -3.04 -1.90 15.40
N ILE A 273 -4.02 -0.97 15.28
CA ILE A 273 -5.41 -1.22 15.68
C ILE A 273 -5.98 -2.42 14.92
N VAL A 274 -5.84 -2.48 13.59
CA VAL A 274 -6.32 -3.63 12.81
C VAL A 274 -5.68 -4.93 13.29
N LYS A 275 -4.36 -4.96 13.47
CA LYS A 275 -3.65 -6.15 13.96
C LYS A 275 -4.08 -6.57 15.36
N GLU A 276 -4.27 -5.61 16.25
CA GLU A 276 -4.73 -5.89 17.61
C GLU A 276 -6.14 -6.47 17.63
N ARG A 277 -7.05 -5.93 16.82
CA ARG A 277 -8.40 -6.46 16.72
C ARG A 277 -8.43 -7.87 16.10
N CYS A 278 -7.57 -8.14 15.10
CA CYS A 278 -7.40 -9.51 14.59
C CYS A 278 -6.91 -10.46 15.69
N ALA A 279 -5.93 -10.06 16.50
CA ALA A 279 -5.43 -10.88 17.60
C ALA A 279 -6.50 -11.11 18.70
N LEU A 280 -7.28 -10.09 19.04
CA LEU A 280 -8.37 -10.20 20.02
C LEU A 280 -9.52 -11.10 19.53
N ALA A 281 -9.80 -11.07 18.22
CA ALA A 281 -10.79 -11.95 17.59
C ALA A 281 -10.30 -13.39 17.39
N GLY A 282 -9.01 -13.67 17.64
CA GLY A 282 -8.44 -14.99 17.37
C GLY A 282 -8.35 -15.35 15.89
N VAL A 283 -8.44 -14.35 15.00
CA VAL A 283 -8.41 -14.58 13.55
C VAL A 283 -6.98 -14.91 13.11
N GLU A 284 -6.80 -16.12 12.60
CA GLU A 284 -5.53 -16.57 12.04
C GLU A 284 -5.30 -15.97 10.65
N GLY A 285 -4.08 -15.52 10.38
CA GLY A 285 -3.68 -14.99 9.08
C GLY A 285 -2.80 -13.74 9.14
N ASP A 286 -2.27 -13.34 7.97
CA ASP A 286 -1.42 -12.15 7.87
C ASP A 286 -2.25 -10.93 7.44
N PHE A 287 -2.94 -10.34 8.40
CA PHE A 287 -3.78 -9.17 8.20
C PHE A 287 -3.05 -7.85 8.44
N SER A 288 -3.52 -6.82 7.76
CA SER A 288 -3.06 -5.44 7.93
C SER A 288 -4.15 -4.44 7.52
N ALA A 289 -3.89 -3.14 7.65
CA ALA A 289 -4.82 -2.13 7.15
C ALA A 289 -5.10 -2.22 5.63
N HIS A 290 -4.21 -2.86 4.85
CA HIS A 290 -4.47 -3.13 3.41
C HIS A 290 -5.50 -4.25 3.23
N SER A 291 -5.63 -5.14 4.21
CA SER A 291 -6.60 -6.23 4.22
C SER A 291 -8.06 -5.75 4.20
N LEU A 292 -8.35 -4.56 4.78
CA LEU A 292 -9.65 -3.92 4.68
C LEU A 292 -10.03 -3.60 3.22
N ARG A 293 -9.04 -3.12 2.45
CA ARG A 293 -9.26 -2.77 1.04
C ARG A 293 -9.41 -4.02 0.15
N SER A 294 -8.54 -5.01 0.33
CA SER A 294 -8.68 -6.29 -0.37
C SER A 294 -9.99 -6.99 0.01
N GLY A 295 -10.35 -6.97 1.30
CA GLY A 295 -11.60 -7.54 1.79
C GLY A 295 -12.84 -6.90 1.20
N PHE A 296 -12.89 -5.57 1.14
CA PHE A 296 -13.99 -4.86 0.48
C PHE A 296 -14.14 -5.27 -0.99
N VAL A 297 -13.03 -5.32 -1.74
CA VAL A 297 -13.06 -5.71 -3.16
C VAL A 297 -13.46 -7.18 -3.34
N THR A 298 -12.95 -8.07 -2.49
CA THR A 298 -13.31 -9.49 -2.49
C THR A 298 -14.81 -9.68 -2.19
N GLU A 299 -15.32 -8.98 -1.18
CA GLU A 299 -16.73 -9.04 -0.82
C GLU A 299 -17.66 -8.46 -1.90
N ALA A 300 -17.25 -7.37 -2.54
CA ALA A 300 -17.96 -6.82 -3.69
C ALA A 300 -18.05 -7.85 -4.84
N GLY A 301 -16.98 -8.62 -5.06
CA GLY A 301 -16.98 -9.73 -6.01
C GLY A 301 -17.94 -10.86 -5.62
N ARG A 302 -17.94 -11.26 -4.34
CA ARG A 302 -18.87 -12.30 -3.82
C ARG A 302 -20.33 -11.91 -3.98
N GLN A 303 -20.64 -10.64 -3.78
CA GLN A 303 -21.98 -10.10 -3.90
C GLN A 303 -22.35 -9.66 -5.31
N ASN A 304 -21.51 -9.93 -6.31
CA ASN A 304 -21.72 -9.55 -7.71
C ASN A 304 -21.95 -8.04 -7.92
N VAL A 305 -21.35 -7.19 -7.08
CA VAL A 305 -21.38 -5.73 -7.27
C VAL A 305 -20.69 -5.39 -8.60
N PRO A 306 -21.29 -4.55 -9.46
CA PRO A 306 -20.66 -4.18 -10.72
C PRO A 306 -19.23 -3.63 -10.53
N LEU A 307 -18.31 -4.05 -11.39
CA LEU A 307 -16.91 -3.64 -11.32
C LEU A 307 -16.71 -2.11 -11.35
N PRO A 308 -17.43 -1.34 -12.20
CA PRO A 308 -17.36 0.11 -12.20
C PRO A 308 -17.71 0.73 -10.83
N ASP A 309 -18.76 0.24 -10.16
CA ASP A 309 -19.20 0.74 -8.86
C ASP A 309 -18.16 0.45 -7.77
N THR A 310 -17.60 -0.76 -7.80
CA THR A 310 -16.49 -1.15 -6.91
C THR A 310 -15.26 -0.26 -7.15
N MET A 311 -14.92 0.01 -8.40
CA MET A 311 -13.79 0.87 -8.77
C MET A 311 -14.01 2.33 -8.36
N ALA A 312 -15.19 2.87 -8.57
CA ALA A 312 -15.56 4.23 -8.18
C ALA A 312 -15.42 4.42 -6.66
N LEU A 313 -15.94 3.47 -5.86
CA LEU A 313 -15.88 3.55 -4.41
C LEU A 313 -14.44 3.37 -3.89
N THR A 314 -13.70 2.40 -4.42
CA THR A 314 -12.33 2.12 -3.99
C THR A 314 -11.30 3.13 -4.53
N GLY A 315 -11.58 3.80 -5.65
CA GLY A 315 -10.64 4.68 -6.37
C GLY A 315 -9.52 3.87 -7.05
N HIS A 316 -9.83 2.71 -7.63
CA HIS A 316 -8.91 1.98 -8.48
C HIS A 316 -9.02 2.46 -9.93
N HIS A 317 -7.90 2.85 -10.55
CA HIS A 317 -7.85 3.20 -11.96
C HIS A 317 -7.51 2.01 -12.88
N SER A 318 -7.02 0.90 -12.32
CA SER A 318 -6.65 -0.29 -13.10
C SER A 318 -7.61 -1.45 -12.83
N VAL A 319 -8.33 -1.85 -13.87
CA VAL A 319 -9.20 -3.03 -13.88
C VAL A 319 -8.44 -4.28 -13.47
N ASN A 320 -7.22 -4.49 -14.00
CA ASN A 320 -6.39 -5.65 -13.67
C ASN A 320 -6.08 -5.77 -12.18
N THR A 321 -5.92 -4.63 -11.49
CA THR A 321 -5.67 -4.63 -10.04
C THR A 321 -6.90 -5.14 -9.28
N VAL A 322 -8.09 -4.73 -9.67
CA VAL A 322 -9.36 -5.15 -9.03
C VAL A 322 -9.66 -6.60 -9.36
N LEU A 323 -9.53 -7.01 -10.61
CA LEU A 323 -9.74 -8.39 -11.05
C LEU A 323 -8.82 -9.39 -10.31
N GLY A 324 -7.63 -8.96 -9.91
CA GLY A 324 -6.71 -9.78 -9.11
C GLY A 324 -7.26 -10.15 -7.72
N TYR A 325 -8.20 -9.38 -7.17
CA TYR A 325 -8.92 -9.68 -5.92
C TYR A 325 -10.24 -10.44 -6.19
N TYR A 326 -10.96 -10.06 -7.24
CA TYR A 326 -12.20 -10.73 -7.65
C TYR A 326 -11.98 -12.22 -7.96
N ARG A 327 -10.91 -12.56 -8.68
CA ARG A 327 -10.66 -13.93 -9.16
C ARG A 327 -10.13 -14.87 -8.09
N ALA A 328 -9.49 -14.36 -7.04
CA ALA A 328 -8.86 -15.21 -6.04
C ALA A 328 -9.89 -16.04 -5.23
N ASP A 329 -11.10 -15.49 -5.06
CA ASP A 329 -12.13 -16.10 -4.20
C ASP A 329 -13.31 -16.69 -5.03
N THR A 330 -13.49 -16.23 -6.25
CA THR A 330 -14.58 -16.65 -7.15
C THR A 330 -14.17 -17.68 -8.20
N ALA A 331 -12.96 -18.23 -8.10
CA ALA A 331 -12.46 -19.18 -9.09
C ALA A 331 -13.37 -20.40 -9.25
N LEU A 332 -13.91 -20.93 -8.14
CA LEU A 332 -14.85 -22.06 -8.13
C LEU A 332 -16.27 -21.67 -8.58
N GLN A 333 -16.63 -20.39 -8.48
CA GLN A 333 -17.94 -19.86 -8.88
C GLN A 333 -17.92 -19.28 -10.30
N ASN A 334 -16.79 -19.43 -11.01
CA ASN A 334 -16.66 -18.94 -12.36
C ASN A 334 -17.57 -19.75 -13.29
N ARG A 335 -18.61 -19.13 -13.84
CA ARG A 335 -19.53 -19.77 -14.79
C ARG A 335 -18.81 -20.42 -15.96
N ALA A 336 -17.66 -19.87 -16.38
CA ALA A 336 -16.85 -20.47 -17.43
C ALA A 336 -16.19 -21.80 -17.03
N ALA A 337 -15.99 -22.06 -15.72
CA ALA A 337 -15.51 -23.35 -15.25
C ALA A 337 -16.57 -24.46 -15.34
N ASN A 338 -17.86 -24.07 -15.35
CA ASN A 338 -19.00 -24.98 -15.36
C ASN A 338 -19.71 -25.03 -16.73
N LEU A 339 -19.03 -24.63 -17.81
CA LEU A 339 -19.62 -24.62 -19.15
C LEU A 339 -20.08 -26.00 -19.61
N LEU A 340 -19.47 -27.09 -19.16
CA LEU A 340 -19.87 -28.46 -19.48
C LEU A 340 -21.14 -28.91 -18.75
N ASP A 341 -21.39 -28.30 -17.58
CA ASP A 341 -22.52 -28.62 -16.70
C ASP A 341 -23.71 -27.66 -16.90
N ALA A 342 -23.51 -26.59 -17.70
CA ALA A 342 -24.58 -25.66 -18.04
C ALA A 342 -25.57 -26.33 -18.98
N GLU A 343 -26.83 -26.46 -18.58
CA GLU A 343 -27.91 -26.91 -19.43
C GLU A 343 -27.95 -26.05 -20.71
N VAL A 344 -27.71 -26.68 -21.86
CA VAL A 344 -27.88 -26.03 -23.17
C VAL A 344 -29.40 -25.81 -23.33
N PRO A 345 -29.90 -24.57 -23.45
CA PRO A 345 -31.32 -24.33 -23.65
C PRO A 345 -31.74 -25.09 -24.91
N SER A 346 -32.67 -26.01 -24.73
CA SER A 346 -33.16 -26.83 -25.83
C SER A 346 -33.80 -25.93 -26.91
N LYS A 347 -33.38 -26.07 -28.15
CA LYS A 347 -33.88 -25.33 -29.34
C LYS A 347 -35.39 -25.50 -29.63
N LYS A 348 -36.19 -26.03 -28.70
CA LYS A 348 -37.62 -26.33 -28.88
C LYS A 348 -38.62 -25.29 -28.42
N GLN A 349 -38.16 -24.12 -27.94
CA GLN A 349 -39.09 -23.03 -27.47
C GLN A 349 -39.05 -21.76 -28.33
N ALA A 350 -38.56 -21.81 -29.53
CA ALA A 350 -38.57 -20.67 -30.47
C ALA A 350 -39.44 -20.92 -31.72
N ALA A 351 -40.48 -21.77 -31.57
CA ALA A 351 -41.46 -22.03 -32.64
C ALA A 351 -42.83 -22.33 -32.01
N GLU A 352 -43.41 -21.32 -31.36
CA GLU A 352 -44.87 -21.11 -31.15
C GLU A 352 -45.15 -19.62 -31.06
#